data_08926121b2275c89e97cca3fe8edfe3b
#
_entry.id   08926121b2275c89e97cca3fe8edfe3b
#
_cell.length_a   1.000
_cell.length_b   1.000
_cell.length_c   1.000
_cell.angle_alpha   90.00
_cell.angle_beta   90.00
_cell.angle_gamma   90.00
#
_symmetry.space_group_name_H-M   'P 1'
#
loop_
_entity.id
_entity.type
_entity.pdbx_description
1 polymer ?
#
loop_
_entity_poly.entity_id
_entity_poly.type
_entity_poly.pdbx_seq_one_letter_code
_entity_poly.pdbx_strand_id
1 'polypeptide(L)'
;MAKPALGKGFDALINQNLSRESLAAPQAGDVVHQLSHAAIIPSSLQPRAIFTPEQLAELVDSIKEHGIIQPLIVRETQNGKYELIAGERRWRASGILGLSTVPAIIREASDKDVLELALIENLQRENLSPLEEAAGYMRLKTEFRMKQGDIAKRVGKSRAAVANSMRLLDLPQPVQDMLGNTFISVGHAKVLLSLKNKDQQIQLGRDIVNKGYTVRQTEKAIQKMLNPPEPAPVKKPSSPQYKKISSILAKQFGTPVNISGQGSRGAIEITFSSKAEFIRILELLGQDEWPDSK
;
A
#
# COMPACT_ATOMS: atom_id res chain seq x y z
N MET A 1 3.67 -22.74 -48.69
CA MET A 1 3.56 -22.52 -47.23
C MET A 1 3.97 -21.07 -46.92
N ALA A 2 3.02 -20.21 -46.64
CA ALA A 2 3.25 -18.79 -46.40
C ALA A 2 3.52 -18.60 -44.89
N LYS A 3 4.65 -17.93 -44.56
CA LYS A 3 4.95 -17.49 -43.17
C LYS A 3 4.01 -16.34 -42.80
N PRO A 4 3.41 -16.32 -41.59
CA PRO A 4 2.65 -15.17 -41.14
C PRO A 4 3.59 -14.01 -40.81
N ALA A 5 3.34 -12.86 -41.45
CA ALA A 5 4.02 -11.60 -41.14
C ALA A 5 3.53 -11.11 -39.77
N LEU A 6 4.36 -11.23 -38.72
CA LEU A 6 4.17 -10.49 -37.46
C LEU A 6 4.30 -9.00 -37.74
N GLY A 7 3.25 -8.26 -37.39
CA GLY A 7 3.06 -6.89 -37.84
C GLY A 7 4.07 -5.90 -37.27
N LYS A 8 4.51 -4.99 -38.14
CA LYS A 8 5.37 -3.80 -37.87
C LYS A 8 4.92 -2.91 -36.70
N GLY A 9 3.72 -3.11 -36.16
CA GLY A 9 3.20 -2.36 -35.01
C GLY A 9 3.76 -2.81 -33.64
N PHE A 10 4.21 -4.06 -33.54
CA PHE A 10 4.73 -4.57 -32.26
C PHE A 10 6.16 -4.10 -32.01
N ASP A 11 7.00 -4.01 -33.04
CA ASP A 11 8.36 -3.48 -32.94
C ASP A 11 8.39 -1.98 -32.65
N ALA A 12 7.41 -1.20 -33.16
CA ALA A 12 7.27 0.22 -32.84
C ALA A 12 6.86 0.48 -31.38
N LEU A 13 6.05 -0.40 -30.78
CA LEU A 13 5.66 -0.32 -29.37
C LEU A 13 6.77 -0.75 -28.40
N ILE A 14 7.59 -1.73 -28.80
CA ILE A 14 8.77 -2.16 -28.03
C ILE A 14 9.84 -1.07 -28.07
N ASN A 15 10.13 -0.50 -29.23
CA ASN A 15 11.13 0.55 -29.37
C ASN A 15 10.77 1.85 -28.62
N GLN A 16 9.49 2.24 -28.54
CA GLN A 16 9.09 3.42 -27.76
C GLN A 16 9.27 3.25 -26.25
N ASN A 17 9.05 2.05 -25.71
CA ASN A 17 9.24 1.79 -24.28
C ASN A 17 10.71 1.63 -23.89
N LEU A 18 11.52 1.00 -24.74
CA LEU A 18 12.97 0.88 -24.53
C LEU A 18 13.69 2.23 -24.67
N SER A 19 13.24 3.11 -25.58
CA SER A 19 13.83 4.43 -25.79
C SER A 19 13.70 5.36 -24.57
N ARG A 20 12.66 5.22 -23.77
CA ARG A 20 12.39 6.09 -22.62
C ARG A 20 13.16 5.71 -21.35
N GLU A 21 13.41 4.43 -21.12
CA GLU A 21 14.29 3.98 -20.03
C GLU A 21 15.75 4.35 -20.27
N SER A 22 16.12 4.52 -21.53
CA SER A 22 17.47 4.85 -21.95
C SER A 22 17.83 6.34 -21.87
N LEU A 23 16.85 7.23 -21.64
CA LEU A 23 17.11 8.68 -21.57
C LEU A 23 17.90 9.10 -20.32
N ALA A 24 17.80 8.37 -19.22
CA ALA A 24 18.48 8.71 -17.96
C ALA A 24 19.80 8.00 -17.71
N ALA A 25 20.18 7.05 -18.58
CA ALA A 25 21.42 6.28 -18.46
C ALA A 25 22.22 6.29 -19.78
N PRO A 26 23.59 6.28 -19.72
CA PRO A 26 24.42 6.13 -20.89
C PRO A 26 24.14 4.80 -21.61
N GLN A 27 24.16 4.83 -22.94
CA GLN A 27 23.94 3.66 -23.79
C GLN A 27 25.17 3.36 -24.64
N ALA A 28 25.27 2.11 -25.12
CA ALA A 28 26.29 1.75 -26.11
C ALA A 28 26.04 2.55 -27.40
N GLY A 29 27.06 3.34 -27.80
CA GLY A 29 26.99 4.21 -28.97
C GLY A 29 26.72 5.69 -28.67
N ASP A 30 26.50 6.08 -27.41
CA ASP A 30 26.39 7.49 -27.06
C ASP A 30 27.70 8.25 -27.27
N VAL A 31 27.58 9.42 -27.82
CA VAL A 31 28.72 10.34 -27.97
C VAL A 31 28.80 11.24 -26.75
N VAL A 32 29.95 11.18 -26.06
CA VAL A 32 30.23 12.05 -24.91
C VAL A 32 30.85 13.35 -25.40
N HIS A 33 30.20 14.46 -25.09
CA HIS A 33 30.63 15.81 -25.41
C HIS A 33 31.23 16.48 -24.17
N GLN A 34 32.28 17.29 -24.35
CA GLN A 34 32.76 18.19 -23.29
C GLN A 34 32.00 19.52 -23.39
N LEU A 35 31.03 19.74 -22.50
CA LEU A 35 30.21 20.94 -22.48
C LEU A 35 30.74 21.92 -21.43
N SER A 36 30.68 23.22 -21.74
CA SER A 36 30.94 24.25 -20.73
C SER A 36 29.97 24.13 -19.55
N HIS A 37 30.51 24.10 -18.33
CA HIS A 37 29.68 24.05 -17.11
C HIS A 37 28.66 25.20 -17.07
N ALA A 38 29.05 26.42 -17.52
CA ALA A 38 28.20 27.60 -17.55
C ALA A 38 27.05 27.53 -18.60
N ALA A 39 27.19 26.64 -19.61
CA ALA A 39 26.13 26.40 -20.59
C ALA A 39 25.05 25.44 -20.12
N ILE A 40 25.29 24.73 -18.99
CA ILE A 40 24.34 23.76 -18.44
C ILE A 40 23.53 24.45 -17.35
N ILE A 41 22.20 24.39 -17.50
CA ILE A 41 21.22 24.90 -16.52
C ILE A 41 20.50 23.75 -15.83
N PRO A 42 20.22 23.85 -14.51
CA PRO A 42 19.41 22.88 -13.84
C PRO A 42 17.97 22.89 -14.38
N SER A 43 17.32 21.71 -14.41
CA SER A 43 15.94 21.65 -14.83
C SER A 43 15.03 22.29 -13.78
N SER A 44 14.18 23.23 -14.23
CA SER A 44 13.13 23.82 -13.40
C SER A 44 12.06 22.82 -12.96
N LEU A 45 12.04 21.64 -13.59
CA LEU A 45 11.07 20.58 -13.38
C LEU A 45 11.52 19.57 -12.31
N GLN A 46 12.76 19.68 -11.81
CA GLN A 46 13.27 18.77 -10.79
C GLN A 46 12.97 19.26 -9.37
N PRO A 47 12.26 18.48 -8.54
CA PRO A 47 11.80 18.91 -7.21
C PRO A 47 12.91 18.98 -6.13
N ARG A 48 14.16 18.59 -6.46
CA ARG A 48 15.23 18.47 -5.48
C ARG A 48 15.98 19.80 -5.26
N ALA A 49 15.45 20.61 -4.36
CA ALA A 49 16.10 21.87 -3.99
C ALA A 49 17.18 21.77 -2.89
N ILE A 50 17.18 20.69 -2.08
CA ILE A 50 18.03 20.61 -0.87
C ILE A 50 18.92 19.36 -0.92
N PHE A 51 20.24 19.57 -0.93
CA PHE A 51 21.25 18.53 -0.71
C PHE A 51 21.96 18.86 0.61
N THR A 52 22.20 17.85 1.44
CA THR A 52 23.03 18.07 2.63
C THR A 52 24.49 18.30 2.22
N PRO A 53 25.19 19.25 2.86
CA PRO A 53 26.59 19.54 2.53
C PRO A 53 27.50 18.31 2.58
N GLU A 54 27.25 17.40 3.56
CA GLU A 54 28.04 16.20 3.77
C GLU A 54 27.94 15.22 2.58
N GLN A 55 26.72 15.01 2.05
CA GLN A 55 26.49 14.12 0.90
C GLN A 55 27.12 14.64 -0.39
N LEU A 56 27.39 15.93 -0.48
CA LEU A 56 28.03 16.54 -1.64
C LEU A 56 29.56 16.51 -1.52
N ALA A 57 30.09 16.62 -0.29
CA ALA A 57 31.53 16.65 -0.01
C ALA A 57 32.23 15.36 -0.48
N GLU A 58 31.71 14.17 -0.13
CA GLU A 58 32.26 12.90 -0.58
C GLU A 58 32.32 12.79 -2.11
N LEU A 59 31.30 13.30 -2.80
CA LEU A 59 31.27 13.30 -4.26
C LEU A 59 32.24 14.30 -4.87
N VAL A 60 32.43 15.44 -4.23
CA VAL A 60 33.45 16.45 -4.64
C VAL A 60 34.86 15.85 -4.59
N ASP A 61 35.19 15.17 -3.47
CA ASP A 61 36.48 14.50 -3.33
C ASP A 61 36.68 13.40 -4.37
N SER A 62 35.69 12.60 -4.63
CA SER A 62 35.73 11.56 -5.67
C SER A 62 35.91 12.14 -7.07
N ILE A 63 35.22 13.24 -7.42
CA ILE A 63 35.35 13.90 -8.73
C ILE A 63 36.69 14.57 -8.85
N LYS A 64 37.27 15.09 -7.78
CA LYS A 64 38.61 15.68 -7.77
C LYS A 64 39.68 14.67 -8.08
N GLU A 65 39.55 13.45 -7.61
CA GLU A 65 40.54 12.38 -7.79
C GLU A 65 40.38 11.66 -9.13
N HIS A 66 39.15 11.31 -9.51
CA HIS A 66 38.87 10.43 -10.65
C HIS A 66 38.19 11.14 -11.83
N GLY A 67 37.83 12.40 -11.69
CA GLY A 67 36.98 13.10 -12.66
C GLY A 67 35.53 12.61 -12.63
N ILE A 68 34.73 13.08 -13.58
CA ILE A 68 33.35 12.63 -13.76
C ILE A 68 33.36 11.37 -14.62
N ILE A 69 33.34 10.19 -13.99
CA ILE A 69 33.36 8.89 -14.68
C ILE A 69 32.05 8.68 -15.45
N GLN A 70 30.93 8.97 -14.86
CA GLN A 70 29.62 8.86 -15.50
C GLN A 70 29.18 10.21 -16.04
N PRO A 71 29.04 10.42 -17.37
CA PRO A 71 28.68 11.70 -17.95
C PRO A 71 27.31 12.19 -17.48
N LEU A 72 27.10 13.50 -17.53
CA LEU A 72 25.80 14.12 -17.34
C LEU A 72 24.90 13.79 -18.53
N ILE A 73 23.60 13.85 -18.34
CA ILE A 73 22.63 13.73 -19.44
C ILE A 73 21.89 15.04 -19.53
N VAL A 74 21.93 15.64 -20.70
CA VAL A 74 21.38 16.97 -20.98
C VAL A 74 20.53 16.94 -22.24
N ARG A 75 19.65 17.93 -22.40
CA ARG A 75 19.00 18.24 -23.68
C ARG A 75 19.33 19.66 -24.11
N GLU A 76 19.37 19.87 -25.41
CA GLU A 76 19.54 21.19 -25.96
C GLU A 76 18.23 21.99 -25.82
N THR A 77 18.37 23.27 -25.43
CA THR A 77 17.25 24.21 -25.33
C THR A 77 17.29 25.18 -26.51
N GLN A 78 16.15 25.82 -26.80
CA GLN A 78 16.03 26.78 -27.90
C GLN A 78 17.02 27.97 -27.84
N ASN A 79 17.63 28.20 -26.68
CA ASN A 79 18.57 29.31 -26.45
C ASN A 79 20.06 28.89 -26.57
N GLY A 80 20.36 27.74 -27.13
CA GLY A 80 21.73 27.22 -27.23
C GLY A 80 22.38 26.85 -25.88
N LYS A 81 21.56 26.72 -24.82
CA LYS A 81 21.97 26.17 -23.52
C LYS A 81 21.53 24.72 -23.42
N TYR A 82 22.04 24.04 -22.42
CA TYR A 82 21.75 22.64 -22.16
C TYR A 82 20.99 22.52 -20.85
N GLU A 83 19.81 21.91 -20.83
CA GLU A 83 19.06 21.63 -19.61
C GLU A 83 19.40 20.24 -19.11
N LEU A 84 19.66 20.13 -17.81
CA LEU A 84 20.06 18.90 -17.16
C LEU A 84 18.88 17.94 -17.00
N ILE A 85 18.98 16.74 -17.59
CA ILE A 85 18.02 15.66 -17.43
C ILE A 85 18.41 14.78 -16.24
N ALA A 86 19.69 14.39 -16.14
CA ALA A 86 20.19 13.56 -15.04
C ALA A 86 21.63 13.95 -14.67
N GLY A 87 21.97 13.82 -13.38
CA GLY A 87 23.30 14.09 -12.88
C GLY A 87 23.46 15.38 -12.08
N GLU A 88 22.38 15.92 -11.48
CA GLU A 88 22.37 17.16 -10.69
C GLU A 88 23.49 17.22 -9.62
N ARG A 89 23.72 16.12 -8.88
CA ARG A 89 24.80 16.06 -7.88
C ARG A 89 26.18 16.24 -8.50
N ARG A 90 26.42 15.60 -9.65
CA ARG A 90 27.70 15.69 -10.38
C ARG A 90 27.92 17.09 -10.95
N TRP A 91 26.87 17.70 -11.50
CA TRP A 91 26.91 19.07 -12.00
C TRP A 91 27.21 20.07 -10.87
N ARG A 92 26.56 19.95 -9.71
CA ARG A 92 26.85 20.83 -8.55
C ARG A 92 28.26 20.61 -8.01
N ALA A 93 28.69 19.36 -7.85
CA ALA A 93 30.02 19.04 -7.37
C ALA A 93 31.11 19.57 -8.33
N SER A 94 30.89 19.49 -9.64
CA SER A 94 31.82 20.07 -10.64
C SER A 94 31.86 21.60 -10.56
N GLY A 95 30.74 22.24 -10.24
CA GLY A 95 30.70 23.69 -9.98
C GLY A 95 31.50 24.11 -8.74
N ILE A 96 31.41 23.34 -7.64
CA ILE A 96 32.23 23.57 -6.42
C ILE A 96 33.73 23.43 -6.73
N LEU A 97 34.08 22.47 -7.57
CA LEU A 97 35.49 22.26 -8.02
C LEU A 97 35.96 23.29 -9.04
N GLY A 98 35.07 24.15 -9.56
CA GLY A 98 35.43 25.15 -10.57
C GLY A 98 35.79 24.55 -11.94
N LEU A 99 35.25 23.38 -12.29
CA LEU A 99 35.52 22.76 -13.58
C LEU A 99 34.90 23.60 -14.71
N SER A 100 35.70 23.97 -15.69
CA SER A 100 35.28 24.75 -16.86
C SER A 100 34.36 23.94 -17.81
N THR A 101 34.63 22.65 -17.93
CA THR A 101 33.89 21.71 -18.78
C THR A 101 33.54 20.44 -18.04
N VAL A 102 32.48 19.78 -18.46
CA VAL A 102 31.98 18.52 -17.90
C VAL A 102 31.60 17.56 -19.03
N PRO A 103 31.82 16.25 -18.87
CA PRO A 103 31.40 15.26 -19.86
C PRO A 103 29.89 15.13 -19.80
N ALA A 104 29.21 15.25 -20.94
CA ALA A 104 27.78 15.17 -21.07
C ALA A 104 27.34 14.43 -22.34
N ILE A 105 26.21 13.76 -22.27
CA ILE A 105 25.53 13.14 -23.40
C ILE A 105 24.31 14.03 -23.73
N ILE A 106 24.16 14.42 -24.98
CA ILE A 106 23.05 15.23 -25.45
C ILE A 106 21.94 14.29 -25.93
N ARG A 107 20.74 14.46 -25.37
CA ARG A 107 19.55 13.67 -25.72
C ARG A 107 18.44 14.57 -26.25
N GLU A 108 17.73 14.11 -27.26
CA GLU A 108 16.45 14.70 -27.62
C GLU A 108 15.38 14.23 -26.62
N ALA A 109 14.82 15.15 -25.85
CA ALA A 109 13.78 14.86 -24.88
C ALA A 109 12.78 16.02 -24.82
N SER A 110 11.50 15.71 -24.82
CA SER A 110 10.44 16.70 -24.56
C SER A 110 10.36 17.06 -23.08
N ASP A 111 9.73 18.20 -22.75
CA ASP A 111 9.46 18.59 -21.36
C ASP A 111 8.73 17.49 -20.59
N LYS A 112 7.84 16.79 -21.28
CA LYS A 112 7.08 15.68 -20.73
C LYS A 112 7.98 14.48 -20.37
N ASP A 113 8.97 14.16 -21.20
CA ASP A 113 9.89 13.07 -20.94
C ASP A 113 10.82 13.40 -19.76
N VAL A 114 11.28 14.65 -19.66
CA VAL A 114 12.11 15.13 -18.54
C VAL A 114 11.32 15.06 -17.23
N LEU A 115 10.08 15.55 -17.23
CA LEU A 115 9.20 15.53 -16.05
C LEU A 115 8.85 14.08 -15.63
N GLU A 116 8.60 13.18 -16.58
CA GLU A 116 8.37 11.76 -16.32
C GLU A 116 9.57 11.12 -15.61
N LEU A 117 10.78 11.35 -16.14
CA LEU A 117 12.02 10.82 -15.56
C LEU A 117 12.28 11.37 -14.16
N ALA A 118 12.10 12.68 -13.97
CA ALA A 118 12.27 13.30 -12.66
C ALA A 118 11.27 12.74 -11.64
N LEU A 119 10.03 12.47 -12.04
CA LEU A 119 9.02 11.89 -11.17
C LEU A 119 9.36 10.43 -10.80
N ILE A 120 9.84 9.64 -11.77
CA ILE A 120 10.25 8.24 -11.52
C ILE A 120 11.47 8.20 -10.60
N GLU A 121 12.49 9.05 -10.82
CA GLU A 121 13.68 9.14 -9.94
C GLU A 121 13.26 9.50 -8.51
N ASN A 122 12.37 10.49 -8.37
CA ASN A 122 11.87 10.87 -7.06
C ASN A 122 11.09 9.72 -6.37
N LEU A 123 10.33 8.92 -7.14
CA LEU A 123 9.59 7.76 -6.60
C LEU A 123 10.49 6.58 -6.20
N GLN A 124 11.73 6.53 -6.69
CA GLN A 124 12.71 5.52 -6.28
C GLN A 124 13.47 5.88 -4.99
N ARG A 125 13.13 7.01 -4.35
CA ARG A 125 13.78 7.44 -3.10
C ARG A 125 13.25 6.65 -1.91
N GLU A 126 14.14 6.33 -0.96
CA GLU A 126 13.82 5.49 0.21
C GLU A 126 12.89 6.16 1.25
N ASN A 127 12.77 7.50 1.25
CA ASN A 127 12.12 8.26 2.32
C ASN A 127 10.77 8.89 1.94
N LEU A 128 10.05 8.33 0.98
CA LEU A 128 8.72 8.82 0.62
C LEU A 128 7.67 8.32 1.62
N SER A 129 6.76 9.21 2.00
CA SER A 129 5.57 8.79 2.72
C SER A 129 4.66 7.94 1.82
N PRO A 130 3.83 7.04 2.38
CA PRO A 130 2.91 6.21 1.60
C PRO A 130 1.94 7.02 0.73
N LEU A 131 1.56 8.24 1.14
CA LEU A 131 0.67 9.11 0.39
C LEU A 131 1.41 9.86 -0.73
N GLU A 132 2.66 10.27 -0.52
CA GLU A 132 3.48 10.87 -1.58
C GLU A 132 3.77 9.84 -2.67
N GLU A 133 4.10 8.61 -2.30
CA GLU A 133 4.28 7.51 -3.23
C GLU A 133 3.00 7.25 -4.04
N ALA A 134 1.83 7.20 -3.39
CA ALA A 134 0.54 7.03 -4.04
C ALA A 134 0.22 8.18 -5.00
N ALA A 135 0.47 9.42 -4.59
CA ALA A 135 0.28 10.62 -5.41
C ALA A 135 1.19 10.60 -6.65
N GLY A 136 2.45 10.22 -6.48
CA GLY A 136 3.39 10.09 -7.60
C GLY A 136 2.94 9.04 -8.61
N TYR A 137 2.47 7.87 -8.17
CA TYR A 137 1.91 6.86 -9.08
C TYR A 137 0.64 7.35 -9.78
N MET A 138 -0.21 8.08 -9.08
CA MET A 138 -1.42 8.66 -9.68
C MET A 138 -1.05 9.68 -10.77
N ARG A 139 -0.06 10.54 -10.54
CA ARG A 139 0.45 11.48 -11.55
C ARG A 139 1.00 10.76 -12.79
N LEU A 140 1.82 9.70 -12.61
CA LEU A 140 2.29 8.88 -13.75
C LEU A 140 1.13 8.29 -14.56
N LYS A 141 0.07 7.85 -13.89
CA LYS A 141 -1.12 7.31 -14.55
C LYS A 141 -1.92 8.39 -15.29
N THR A 142 -2.15 9.55 -14.68
CA THR A 142 -3.06 10.58 -15.22
C THR A 142 -2.37 11.52 -16.20
N GLU A 143 -1.22 12.09 -15.84
CA GLU A 143 -0.50 13.08 -16.65
C GLU A 143 0.27 12.40 -17.81
N PHE A 144 0.91 11.26 -17.52
CA PHE A 144 1.73 10.53 -18.50
C PHE A 144 1.00 9.36 -19.16
N ARG A 145 -0.25 9.08 -18.77
CA ARG A 145 -1.10 8.00 -19.31
C ARG A 145 -0.46 6.61 -19.23
N MET A 146 0.39 6.39 -18.25
CA MET A 146 1.06 5.11 -18.04
C MET A 146 0.10 4.06 -17.48
N LYS A 147 0.25 2.82 -17.94
CA LYS A 147 -0.45 1.68 -17.33
C LYS A 147 0.21 1.30 -16.01
N GLN A 148 -0.58 0.83 -15.05
CA GLN A 148 -0.04 0.40 -13.73
C GLN A 148 1.08 -0.65 -13.82
N GLY A 149 1.03 -1.52 -14.83
CA GLY A 149 2.09 -2.51 -15.07
C GLY A 149 3.42 -1.87 -15.51
N ASP A 150 3.35 -0.81 -16.32
CA ASP A 150 4.55 -0.10 -16.79
C ASP A 150 5.15 0.75 -15.65
N ILE A 151 4.30 1.39 -14.84
CA ILE A 151 4.74 2.09 -13.62
C ILE A 151 5.46 1.10 -12.69
N ALA A 152 4.86 -0.06 -12.44
CA ALA A 152 5.42 -1.09 -11.55
C ALA A 152 6.81 -1.55 -12.00
N LYS A 153 6.98 -1.83 -13.30
CA LYS A 153 8.29 -2.19 -13.87
C LYS A 153 9.34 -1.12 -13.63
N ARG A 154 9.01 0.17 -13.87
CA ARG A 154 9.95 1.29 -13.76
C ARG A 154 10.36 1.61 -12.32
N VAL A 155 9.47 1.38 -11.36
CA VAL A 155 9.78 1.62 -9.95
C VAL A 155 10.25 0.36 -9.21
N GLY A 156 10.42 -0.78 -9.91
CA GLY A 156 10.89 -2.04 -9.33
C GLY A 156 9.90 -2.68 -8.34
N LYS A 157 8.57 -2.42 -8.52
CA LYS A 157 7.52 -2.96 -7.63
C LYS A 157 6.55 -3.86 -8.38
N SER A 158 5.75 -4.64 -7.66
CA SER A 158 4.67 -5.41 -8.29
C SER A 158 3.50 -4.50 -8.69
N ARG A 159 2.78 -4.87 -9.76
CA ARG A 159 1.54 -4.17 -10.18
C ARG A 159 0.52 -4.07 -9.05
N ALA A 160 0.41 -5.12 -8.23
CA ALA A 160 -0.50 -5.14 -7.08
C ALA A 160 -0.07 -4.13 -6.00
N ALA A 161 1.25 -3.97 -5.75
CA ALA A 161 1.76 -2.97 -4.82
C ALA A 161 1.43 -1.56 -5.28
N VAL A 162 1.69 -1.23 -6.55
CA VAL A 162 1.35 0.08 -7.15
C VAL A 162 -0.15 0.35 -7.08
N ALA A 163 -0.99 -0.63 -7.45
CA ALA A 163 -2.45 -0.48 -7.38
C ALA A 163 -2.94 -0.25 -5.95
N ASN A 164 -2.40 -0.99 -4.98
CA ASN A 164 -2.76 -0.83 -3.56
C ASN A 164 -2.29 0.51 -2.99
N SER A 165 -1.12 0.98 -3.39
CA SER A 165 -0.61 2.30 -3.00
C SER A 165 -1.54 3.41 -3.52
N MET A 166 -1.89 3.39 -4.81
CA MET A 166 -2.82 4.37 -5.40
C MET A 166 -4.16 4.40 -4.69
N ARG A 167 -4.69 3.26 -4.24
CA ARG A 167 -5.97 3.18 -3.53
C ARG A 167 -5.96 3.91 -2.18
N LEU A 168 -4.80 4.18 -1.58
CA LEU A 168 -4.72 4.95 -0.33
C LEU A 168 -5.29 6.37 -0.49
N LEU A 169 -5.26 6.92 -1.72
CA LEU A 169 -5.86 8.22 -2.05
C LEU A 169 -7.41 8.19 -2.09
N ASP A 170 -8.03 7.01 -2.16
CA ASP A 170 -9.48 6.85 -2.11
C ASP A 170 -10.05 7.00 -0.68
N LEU A 171 -9.18 6.92 0.33
CA LEU A 171 -9.55 7.13 1.73
C LEU A 171 -9.99 8.58 1.98
N PRO A 172 -10.92 8.83 2.92
CA PRO A 172 -11.29 10.19 3.31
C PRO A 172 -10.10 10.92 3.95
N GLN A 173 -10.04 12.25 3.75
CA GLN A 173 -8.93 13.08 4.20
C GLN A 173 -8.54 12.87 5.67
N PRO A 174 -9.46 12.77 6.66
CA PRO A 174 -9.07 12.51 8.04
C PRO A 174 -8.30 11.19 8.24
N VAL A 175 -8.58 10.16 7.43
CA VAL A 175 -7.85 8.88 7.49
C VAL A 175 -6.50 8.99 6.79
N GLN A 176 -6.41 9.76 5.70
CA GLN A 176 -5.14 10.07 5.06
C GLN A 176 -4.23 10.86 6.01
N ASP A 177 -4.78 11.82 6.76
CA ASP A 177 -4.02 12.58 7.76
C ASP A 177 -3.48 11.68 8.88
N MET A 178 -4.30 10.72 9.36
CA MET A 178 -3.84 9.72 10.34
C MET A 178 -2.72 8.86 9.78
N LEU A 179 -2.76 8.49 8.49
CA LEU A 179 -1.71 7.72 7.83
C LEU A 179 -0.44 8.56 7.63
N GLY A 180 -0.56 9.80 7.17
CA GLY A 180 0.56 10.73 6.95
C GLY A 180 1.31 11.05 8.24
N ASN A 181 0.58 11.20 9.35
CA ASN A 181 1.16 11.41 10.68
C ASN A 181 1.56 10.11 11.40
N THR A 182 1.56 8.97 10.72
CA THR A 182 1.93 7.64 11.26
C THR A 182 1.09 7.15 12.45
N PHE A 183 -0.08 7.75 12.70
CA PHE A 183 -1.01 7.27 13.73
C PHE A 183 -1.62 5.91 13.37
N ILE A 184 -1.74 5.62 12.08
CA ILE A 184 -2.14 4.31 11.56
C ILE A 184 -1.12 3.83 10.53
N SER A 185 -0.93 2.51 10.43
CA SER A 185 -0.03 1.92 9.44
C SER A 185 -0.71 1.76 8.08
N VAL A 186 0.11 1.55 7.03
CA VAL A 186 -0.39 1.18 5.68
C VAL A 186 -1.25 -0.08 5.72
N GLY A 187 -0.97 -1.02 6.64
CA GLY A 187 -1.79 -2.20 6.86
C GLY A 187 -3.21 -1.85 7.29
N HIS A 188 -3.36 -0.96 8.29
CA HIS A 188 -4.66 -0.45 8.73
C HIS A 188 -5.40 0.26 7.61
N ALA A 189 -4.72 1.15 6.88
CA ALA A 189 -5.29 1.90 5.75
C ALA A 189 -5.84 0.96 4.66
N LYS A 190 -5.10 -0.11 4.30
CA LYS A 190 -5.56 -1.12 3.34
C LYS A 190 -6.83 -1.85 3.81
N VAL A 191 -6.90 -2.18 5.08
CA VAL A 191 -8.07 -2.85 5.65
C VAL A 191 -9.28 -1.92 5.68
N LEU A 192 -9.10 -0.63 6.02
CA LEU A 192 -10.14 0.39 5.99
C LEU A 192 -10.76 0.58 4.59
N LEU A 193 -9.97 0.42 3.52
CA LEU A 193 -10.46 0.48 2.14
C LEU A 193 -11.50 -0.60 1.77
N SER A 194 -11.67 -1.64 2.59
CA SER A 194 -12.71 -2.65 2.39
C SER A 194 -14.11 -2.15 2.77
N LEU A 195 -14.20 -1.12 3.61
CA LEU A 195 -15.44 -0.45 3.94
C LEU A 195 -15.86 0.49 2.80
N LYS A 196 -17.14 0.42 2.38
CA LYS A 196 -17.70 1.31 1.35
C LYS A 196 -18.10 2.68 1.89
N ASN A 197 -18.49 2.74 3.17
CA ASN A 197 -18.98 3.96 3.82
C ASN A 197 -17.79 4.75 4.41
N LYS A 198 -17.62 5.99 3.96
CA LYS A 198 -16.54 6.88 4.40
C LYS A 198 -16.63 7.26 5.88
N ASP A 199 -17.84 7.42 6.42
CA ASP A 199 -18.00 7.75 7.83
C ASP A 199 -17.57 6.57 8.72
N GLN A 200 -17.86 5.33 8.30
CA GLN A 200 -17.37 4.14 8.97
C GLN A 200 -15.83 4.02 8.89
N GLN A 201 -15.23 4.40 7.77
CA GLN A 201 -13.77 4.44 7.64
C GLN A 201 -13.16 5.43 8.64
N ILE A 202 -13.74 6.63 8.76
CA ILE A 202 -13.27 7.67 9.69
C ILE A 202 -13.45 7.22 11.15
N GLN A 203 -14.63 6.69 11.48
CA GLN A 203 -14.91 6.24 12.84
C GLN A 203 -13.97 5.10 13.27
N LEU A 204 -13.81 4.09 12.41
CA LEU A 204 -12.90 2.97 12.70
C LEU A 204 -11.43 3.42 12.72
N GLY A 205 -11.05 4.39 11.89
CA GLY A 205 -9.73 5.02 11.94
C GLY A 205 -9.44 5.66 13.30
N ARG A 206 -10.41 6.41 13.86
CA ARG A 206 -10.32 6.97 15.22
C ARG A 206 -10.24 5.88 16.29
N ASP A 207 -11.01 4.80 16.13
CA ASP A 207 -10.98 3.66 17.06
C ASP A 207 -9.63 2.96 17.05
N ILE A 208 -8.99 2.82 15.87
CA ILE A 208 -7.63 2.26 15.74
C ILE A 208 -6.65 3.09 16.57
N VAL A 209 -6.68 4.42 16.43
CA VAL A 209 -5.79 5.32 17.15
C VAL A 209 -6.05 5.28 18.66
N ASN A 210 -7.32 5.41 19.07
CA ASN A 210 -7.70 5.54 20.49
C ASN A 210 -7.55 4.23 21.27
N LYS A 211 -7.83 3.09 20.63
CA LYS A 211 -7.83 1.75 21.27
C LYS A 211 -6.58 0.94 20.96
N GLY A 212 -5.68 1.43 20.12
CA GLY A 212 -4.45 0.76 19.74
C GLY A 212 -4.69 -0.57 19.00
N TYR A 213 -5.69 -0.63 18.11
CA TYR A 213 -5.99 -1.87 17.39
C TYR A 213 -4.83 -2.29 16.50
N THR A 214 -4.53 -3.58 16.50
CA THR A 214 -3.68 -4.21 15.50
C THR A 214 -4.44 -4.36 14.17
N VAL A 215 -3.72 -4.57 13.06
CA VAL A 215 -4.34 -4.84 11.74
C VAL A 215 -5.34 -5.99 11.81
N ARG A 216 -5.00 -7.09 12.50
CA ARG A 216 -5.91 -8.25 12.69
C ARG A 216 -7.16 -7.91 13.50
N GLN A 217 -7.05 -7.06 14.50
CA GLN A 217 -8.22 -6.59 15.28
C GLN A 217 -9.11 -5.69 14.43
N THR A 218 -8.51 -4.85 13.59
CA THR A 218 -9.22 -4.00 12.63
C THR A 218 -9.97 -4.85 11.60
N GLU A 219 -9.35 -5.90 11.05
CA GLU A 219 -10.02 -6.86 10.16
C GLU A 219 -11.23 -7.51 10.81
N LYS A 220 -11.08 -7.98 12.08
CA LYS A 220 -12.18 -8.57 12.84
C LYS A 220 -13.30 -7.56 13.10
N ALA A 221 -12.98 -6.30 13.39
CA ALA A 221 -13.95 -5.23 13.58
C ALA A 221 -14.75 -5.00 12.29
N ILE A 222 -14.08 -4.94 11.15
CA ILE A 222 -14.73 -4.79 9.84
C ILE A 222 -15.62 -6.00 9.53
N GLN A 223 -15.15 -7.22 9.77
CA GLN A 223 -15.98 -8.42 9.57
C GLN A 223 -17.26 -8.38 10.39
N LYS A 224 -17.20 -7.92 11.64
CA LYS A 224 -18.40 -7.72 12.49
C LYS A 224 -19.31 -6.63 11.95
N MET A 225 -18.78 -5.59 11.35
CA MET A 225 -19.57 -4.50 10.74
C MET A 225 -20.25 -4.93 9.44
N LEU A 226 -19.55 -5.75 8.62
CA LEU A 226 -20.07 -6.25 7.33
C LEU A 226 -21.03 -7.42 7.51
N ASN A 227 -20.75 -8.29 8.49
CA ASN A 227 -21.57 -9.44 8.87
C ASN A 227 -21.94 -9.29 10.35
N PRO A 228 -22.89 -8.42 10.69
CA PRO A 228 -23.36 -8.37 12.06
C PRO A 228 -23.82 -9.78 12.46
N PRO A 229 -23.38 -10.31 13.62
CA PRO A 229 -23.86 -11.60 14.07
C PRO A 229 -25.39 -11.56 14.03
N GLU A 230 -25.99 -12.58 13.41
CA GLU A 230 -27.45 -12.72 13.49
C GLU A 230 -27.87 -12.53 14.95
N PRO A 231 -28.86 -11.68 15.22
CA PRO A 231 -29.31 -11.49 16.59
C PRO A 231 -29.60 -12.87 17.14
N ALA A 232 -28.90 -13.24 18.23
CA ALA A 232 -29.09 -14.53 18.88
C ALA A 232 -30.60 -14.74 18.96
N PRO A 233 -31.13 -15.91 18.56
CA PRO A 233 -32.58 -16.11 18.48
C PRO A 233 -33.19 -15.67 19.80
N VAL A 234 -34.01 -14.61 19.75
CA VAL A 234 -34.68 -14.05 20.92
C VAL A 234 -35.39 -15.23 21.56
N LYS A 235 -34.91 -15.67 22.73
CA LYS A 235 -35.58 -16.74 23.51
C LYS A 235 -37.00 -16.29 23.68
N LYS A 236 -37.93 -16.82 22.87
CA LYS A 236 -39.36 -16.48 22.97
C LYS A 236 -39.79 -16.76 24.40
N PRO A 237 -40.56 -15.88 25.04
CA PRO A 237 -40.97 -16.07 26.42
C PRO A 237 -41.62 -17.42 26.55
N SER A 238 -41.10 -18.27 27.45
CA SER A 238 -41.67 -19.56 27.75
C SER A 238 -43.09 -19.37 28.25
N SER A 239 -44.05 -20.19 27.77
CA SER A 239 -45.42 -20.10 28.24
C SER A 239 -45.47 -20.24 29.76
N PRO A 240 -46.50 -19.68 30.44
CA PRO A 240 -46.65 -19.81 31.90
C PRO A 240 -46.59 -21.27 32.39
N GLN A 241 -47.03 -22.20 31.55
CA GLN A 241 -46.96 -23.64 31.82
C GLN A 241 -45.50 -24.15 31.82
N TYR A 242 -44.67 -23.73 30.88
CA TYR A 242 -43.24 -24.12 30.86
C TYR A 242 -42.45 -23.54 32.02
N LYS A 243 -42.81 -22.35 32.53
CA LYS A 243 -42.20 -21.79 33.74
C LYS A 243 -42.48 -22.61 34.98
N LYS A 244 -43.73 -23.11 35.15
CA LYS A 244 -44.08 -24.01 36.26
C LYS A 244 -43.33 -25.33 36.19
N ILE A 245 -43.26 -25.96 35.02
CA ILE A 245 -42.54 -27.23 34.81
C ILE A 245 -41.03 -27.02 35.01
N SER A 246 -40.48 -25.95 34.48
CA SER A 246 -39.07 -25.56 34.66
C SER A 246 -38.70 -25.44 36.15
N SER A 247 -39.58 -24.83 36.97
CA SER A 247 -39.30 -24.70 38.43
C SER A 247 -39.43 -26.03 39.19
N ILE A 248 -40.29 -26.93 38.73
CA ILE A 248 -40.40 -28.28 39.32
C ILE A 248 -39.13 -29.10 38.98
N LEU A 249 -38.75 -29.10 37.70
CA LEU A 249 -37.55 -29.80 37.26
C LEU A 249 -36.25 -29.23 37.87
N ALA A 250 -36.19 -27.91 38.04
CA ALA A 250 -35.04 -27.26 38.70
C ALA A 250 -34.90 -27.70 40.16
N LYS A 251 -36.02 -27.87 40.90
CA LYS A 251 -36.02 -28.43 42.25
C LYS A 251 -35.59 -29.91 42.27
N GLN A 252 -36.02 -30.72 41.29
CA GLN A 252 -35.68 -32.12 41.20
C GLN A 252 -34.23 -32.36 40.85
N PHE A 253 -33.71 -31.61 39.86
CA PHE A 253 -32.30 -31.74 39.42
C PHE A 253 -31.33 -30.89 40.27
N GLY A 254 -31.82 -30.00 41.12
CA GLY A 254 -31.00 -29.11 41.94
C GLY A 254 -30.18 -28.09 41.15
N THR A 255 -30.53 -27.86 39.90
CA THR A 255 -29.85 -26.96 38.97
C THR A 255 -30.85 -26.18 38.11
N PRO A 256 -30.44 -25.03 37.50
CA PRO A 256 -31.33 -24.29 36.61
C PRO A 256 -31.74 -25.13 35.41
N VAL A 257 -33.05 -25.25 35.18
CA VAL A 257 -33.62 -25.91 33.99
C VAL A 257 -34.39 -24.87 33.19
N ASN A 258 -34.16 -24.79 31.91
CA ASN A 258 -34.84 -23.91 30.97
C ASN A 258 -35.64 -24.73 29.97
N ILE A 259 -36.94 -24.41 29.80
CA ILE A 259 -37.79 -25.08 28.81
C ILE A 259 -38.22 -24.04 27.81
N SER A 260 -37.92 -24.29 26.53
CA SER A 260 -38.36 -23.49 25.40
C SER A 260 -39.15 -24.35 24.42
N GLY A 261 -40.24 -23.81 23.86
CA GLY A 261 -41.02 -24.57 22.88
C GLY A 261 -42.12 -23.76 22.25
N GLN A 262 -42.59 -24.24 21.08
CA GLN A 262 -43.72 -23.69 20.36
C GLN A 262 -44.48 -24.83 19.68
N GLY A 263 -45.80 -24.97 20.03
CA GLY A 263 -46.62 -26.05 19.53
C GLY A 263 -46.14 -27.43 20.02
N SER A 264 -45.87 -28.35 19.10
CA SER A 264 -45.44 -29.73 19.38
C SER A 264 -43.91 -29.90 19.46
N ARG A 265 -43.14 -28.83 19.31
CA ARG A 265 -41.66 -28.89 19.34
C ARG A 265 -41.10 -28.01 20.47
N GLY A 266 -40.15 -28.53 21.21
CA GLY A 266 -39.48 -27.80 22.27
C GLY A 266 -38.10 -28.39 22.61
N ALA A 267 -37.37 -27.67 23.49
CA ALA A 267 -36.11 -28.10 24.05
C ALA A 267 -36.13 -27.91 25.57
N ILE A 268 -35.50 -28.84 26.29
CA ILE A 268 -35.20 -28.75 27.72
C ILE A 268 -33.70 -28.61 27.84
N GLU A 269 -33.26 -27.55 28.48
CA GLU A 269 -31.87 -27.23 28.71
C GLU A 269 -31.57 -27.28 30.21
N ILE A 270 -30.72 -28.19 30.65
CA ILE A 270 -30.32 -28.37 32.04
C ILE A 270 -28.89 -27.86 32.16
N THR A 271 -28.66 -26.84 32.98
CA THR A 271 -27.34 -26.25 33.16
C THR A 271 -26.61 -26.94 34.31
N PHE A 272 -25.33 -27.29 34.11
CA PHE A 272 -24.48 -27.85 35.19
C PHE A 272 -23.19 -27.08 35.29
N SER A 273 -22.59 -27.01 36.49
CA SER A 273 -21.37 -26.24 36.79
C SER A 273 -20.15 -27.13 37.04
N SER A 274 -20.33 -28.45 37.21
CA SER A 274 -19.25 -29.39 37.43
C SER A 274 -19.51 -30.79 36.84
N LYS A 275 -18.47 -31.60 36.63
CA LYS A 275 -18.58 -33.00 36.15
C LYS A 275 -19.39 -33.86 37.15
N ALA A 276 -19.23 -33.65 38.43
CA ALA A 276 -19.99 -34.34 39.43
C ALA A 276 -21.50 -34.04 39.38
N GLU A 277 -21.87 -32.78 39.16
CA GLU A 277 -23.26 -32.38 38.99
C GLU A 277 -23.86 -32.98 37.73
N PHE A 278 -23.08 -33.02 36.62
CA PHE A 278 -23.50 -33.64 35.38
C PHE A 278 -23.78 -35.13 35.52
N ILE A 279 -22.90 -35.89 36.21
CA ILE A 279 -23.10 -37.32 36.48
C ILE A 279 -24.37 -37.55 37.29
N ARG A 280 -24.57 -36.76 38.38
CA ARG A 280 -25.78 -36.82 39.18
C ARG A 280 -27.06 -36.58 38.41
N ILE A 281 -27.02 -35.65 37.44
CA ILE A 281 -28.16 -35.37 36.54
C ILE A 281 -28.45 -36.58 35.64
N LEU A 282 -27.40 -37.25 35.10
CA LEU A 282 -27.53 -38.45 34.27
C LEU A 282 -28.14 -39.60 35.06
N GLU A 283 -27.68 -39.84 36.29
CA GLU A 283 -28.26 -40.83 37.18
C GLU A 283 -29.75 -40.60 37.46
N LEU A 284 -30.14 -39.36 37.68
CA LEU A 284 -31.57 -38.96 37.84
C LEU A 284 -32.39 -39.13 36.57
N LEU A 285 -31.78 -39.10 35.42
CA LEU A 285 -32.37 -39.40 34.11
C LEU A 285 -32.39 -40.89 33.79
N GLY A 286 -31.87 -41.75 34.68
CA GLY A 286 -31.80 -43.20 34.47
C GLY A 286 -30.67 -43.69 33.57
N GLN A 287 -29.62 -42.87 33.44
CA GLN A 287 -28.43 -43.17 32.67
C GLN A 287 -27.25 -43.45 33.60
N ASP A 288 -27.00 -44.71 33.91
CA ASP A 288 -25.97 -45.11 34.91
C ASP A 288 -24.57 -45.34 34.31
N GLU A 289 -24.45 -45.41 32.94
CA GLU A 289 -23.21 -45.65 32.26
C GLU A 289 -22.71 -44.37 31.60
N TRP A 290 -21.58 -43.85 32.07
CA TRP A 290 -20.79 -42.80 31.41
C TRP A 290 -19.60 -43.44 30.68
N PRO A 291 -19.46 -43.30 29.36
CA PRO A 291 -18.28 -43.83 28.68
C PRO A 291 -17.06 -43.07 29.21
N ASP A 292 -16.17 -43.84 29.85
CA ASP A 292 -14.85 -43.31 30.31
C ASP A 292 -14.14 -42.70 29.11
N SER A 293 -13.81 -41.41 29.27
CA SER A 293 -13.00 -40.68 28.28
C SER A 293 -11.60 -41.32 28.23
N LYS A 294 -11.29 -41.97 27.09
CA LYS A 294 -9.89 -42.25 26.69
C LYS A 294 -9.16 -40.95 26.37
#